data_0d9b273b6538154263583f0e698697d0
#
_entry.id   0d9b273b6538154263583f0e698697d0
#
_cell.length_a   1.000
_cell.length_b   1.000
_cell.length_c   1.000
_cell.angle_alpha   90.00
_cell.angle_beta   90.00
_cell.angle_gamma   90.00
#
_symmetry.space_group_name_H-M   'P 1'
#
loop_
_entity.id
_entity.type
_entity.pdbx_description
1 polymer ?
#
loop_
_entity_poly.entity_id
_entity_poly.type
_entity_poly.pdbx_seq_one_letter_code
_entity_poly.pdbx_strand_id
1 'polypeptide(L)'
;MAVDIETINKTVSSYVYDVKSIIPIDRVFLYGSYAKGVATAQSDIDICFFSRAFENLSPIEIMKQLFKCARKYKGIDIEPRGFSTSELENDNPFVKEVLRTGREIV
;
A
#
# COMPACT_ATOMS: atom_id res chain seq x y z
N MET A 1 14.97 14.07 -10.08
CA MET A 1 15.93 13.71 -9.03
C MET A 1 15.52 12.40 -8.39
N ALA A 2 16.44 11.48 -8.23
CA ALA A 2 16.14 10.20 -7.62
C ALA A 2 15.91 10.37 -6.11
N VAL A 3 14.89 9.69 -5.59
CA VAL A 3 14.62 9.62 -4.15
C VAL A 3 15.40 8.42 -3.61
N ASP A 4 16.20 8.60 -2.55
CA ASP A 4 16.99 7.50 -2.03
C ASP A 4 16.12 6.50 -1.25
N ILE A 5 16.66 5.29 -1.07
CA ILE A 5 15.91 4.19 -0.46
C ILE A 5 15.54 4.48 1.00
N GLU A 6 16.37 5.23 1.71
CA GLU A 6 16.10 5.59 3.10
C GLU A 6 14.89 6.52 3.19
N THR A 7 14.81 7.52 2.32
CA THR A 7 13.66 8.42 2.23
C THR A 7 12.39 7.65 1.88
N ILE A 8 12.47 6.71 0.94
CA ILE A 8 11.33 5.87 0.56
C ILE A 8 10.87 5.05 1.76
N ASN A 9 11.77 4.41 2.49
CA ASN A 9 11.42 3.61 3.65
C ASN A 9 10.76 4.45 4.76
N LYS A 10 11.26 5.64 5.01
CA LYS A 10 10.66 6.57 5.97
C LYS A 10 9.26 6.99 5.54
N THR A 11 9.09 7.31 4.26
CA THR A 11 7.79 7.71 3.71
C THR A 11 6.78 6.58 3.82
N VAL A 12 7.16 5.36 3.46
CA VAL A 12 6.30 4.18 3.56
C VAL A 12 5.86 3.97 5.00
N SER A 13 6.81 3.99 5.95
CA SER A 13 6.50 3.79 7.37
C SER A 13 5.56 4.86 7.90
N SER A 14 5.80 6.11 7.54
CA SER A 14 4.99 7.24 7.97
C SER A 14 3.58 7.17 7.39
N TYR A 15 3.46 6.86 6.12
CA TYR A 15 2.18 6.71 5.45
C TYR A 15 1.35 5.56 6.05
N VAL A 16 1.98 4.41 6.25
CA VAL A 16 1.32 3.25 6.85
C VAL A 16 0.85 3.58 8.26
N TYR A 17 1.67 4.28 9.04
CA TYR A 17 1.28 4.74 10.37
C TYR A 17 0.04 5.63 10.32
N ASP A 18 0.02 6.59 9.38
CA ASP A 18 -1.13 7.50 9.23
C ASP A 18 -2.40 6.73 8.91
N VAL A 19 -2.33 5.77 7.99
CA VAL A 19 -3.50 4.94 7.63
C VAL A 19 -3.97 4.12 8.83
N LYS A 20 -3.04 3.49 9.54
CA LYS A 20 -3.37 2.69 10.74
C LYS A 20 -4.00 3.52 11.85
N SER A 21 -3.76 4.83 11.86
CA SER A 21 -4.32 5.74 12.86
C SER A 21 -5.81 6.00 12.65
N ILE A 22 -6.31 5.80 11.43
CA ILE A 22 -7.72 6.07 11.09
C ILE A 22 -8.51 4.82 10.69
N ILE A 23 -7.82 3.76 10.28
CA ILE A 23 -8.45 2.51 9.80
C ILE A 23 -7.74 1.34 10.47
N PRO A 24 -8.47 0.39 11.07
CA PRO A 24 -7.85 -0.86 11.52
C PRO A 24 -7.28 -1.60 10.31
N ILE A 25 -6.00 -1.91 10.33
CA ILE A 25 -5.34 -2.60 9.22
C ILE A 25 -4.80 -3.93 9.73
N ASP A 26 -5.13 -5.02 9.03
CA ASP A 26 -4.69 -6.35 9.41
C ASP A 26 -3.33 -6.70 8.83
N ARG A 27 -3.11 -6.39 7.55
CA ARG A 27 -1.82 -6.64 6.89
C ARG A 27 -1.54 -5.57 5.85
N VAL A 28 -0.26 -5.30 5.60
CA VAL A 28 0.21 -4.32 4.61
C VAL A 28 1.39 -4.90 3.85
N PHE A 29 1.40 -4.70 2.54
CA PHE A 29 2.50 -5.15 1.68
C PHE A 29 2.99 -4.03 0.79
N LEU A 30 4.32 -3.92 0.66
CA LEU A 30 4.96 -3.15 -0.41
C LEU A 30 5.11 -4.12 -1.59
N TYR A 31 4.68 -3.71 -2.77
CA TYR A 31 4.77 -4.56 -3.95
C TYR A 31 5.24 -3.74 -5.16
N GLY A 32 5.27 -4.35 -6.33
CA GLY A 32 5.72 -3.68 -7.54
C GLY A 32 7.21 -3.42 -7.57
N SER A 33 7.62 -2.34 -8.24
CA SER A 33 9.03 -2.06 -8.54
C SER A 33 9.91 -1.98 -7.30
N TYR A 34 9.44 -1.34 -6.24
CA TYR A 34 10.25 -1.18 -5.03
C TYR A 34 10.46 -2.50 -4.30
N ALA A 35 9.45 -3.35 -4.26
CA ALA A 35 9.60 -4.67 -3.64
C ALA A 35 10.52 -5.58 -4.43
N LYS A 36 10.53 -5.44 -5.77
CA LYS A 36 11.34 -6.26 -6.67
C LYS A 36 12.77 -5.75 -6.83
N GLY A 37 13.10 -4.57 -6.30
CA GLY A 37 14.43 -3.98 -6.41
C GLY A 37 14.74 -3.40 -7.78
N VAL A 38 13.72 -3.11 -8.59
CA VAL A 38 13.90 -2.56 -9.95
C VAL A 38 13.33 -1.14 -10.09
N ALA A 39 13.08 -0.48 -8.96
CA ALA A 39 12.50 0.86 -8.96
C ALA A 39 13.45 1.89 -9.54
N THR A 40 12.87 2.88 -10.23
CA THR A 40 13.58 4.06 -10.74
C THR A 40 13.05 5.30 -10.01
N ALA A 41 13.64 6.47 -10.32
CA ALA A 41 13.20 7.75 -9.75
C ALA A 41 11.75 8.10 -10.08
N GLN A 42 11.17 7.50 -11.10
CA GLN A 42 9.79 7.74 -11.53
C GLN A 42 8.84 6.60 -11.14
N SER A 43 9.32 5.60 -10.43
CA SER A 43 8.47 4.50 -10.00
C SER A 43 7.50 4.95 -8.91
N ASP A 44 6.25 4.51 -9.00
CA ASP A 44 5.28 4.69 -7.93
C ASP A 44 5.60 3.75 -6.77
N ILE A 45 5.19 4.16 -5.58
CA ILE A 45 5.29 3.29 -4.40
C ILE A 45 3.95 2.55 -4.28
N ASP A 46 3.96 1.27 -4.60
CA ASP A 46 2.76 0.43 -4.57
C ASP A 46 2.60 -0.20 -3.20
N ILE A 47 1.51 0.13 -2.51
CA ILE A 47 1.22 -0.37 -1.16
C ILE A 47 -0.17 -0.99 -1.16
N CYS A 48 -0.28 -2.21 -0.63
CA CYS A 48 -1.54 -2.93 -0.55
C CYS A 48 -1.92 -3.16 0.91
N PHE A 49 -3.11 -2.72 1.28
CA PHE A 49 -3.66 -2.86 2.64
C PHE A 49 -4.76 -3.91 2.66
N PHE A 50 -4.76 -4.71 3.71
CA PHE A 50 -5.85 -5.66 3.99
C PHE A 50 -6.49 -5.30 5.32
N SER A 51 -7.83 -5.13 5.30
CA SER A 51 -8.57 -4.76 6.50
C SER A 51 -9.97 -5.35 6.47
N ARG A 52 -10.42 -5.87 7.62
CA ARG A 52 -11.80 -6.29 7.78
C ARG A 52 -12.76 -5.10 7.67
N ALA A 53 -12.29 -3.90 7.98
CA ALA A 53 -13.10 -2.68 7.85
C ALA A 53 -13.46 -2.38 6.40
N PHE A 54 -12.75 -2.93 5.43
CA PHE A 54 -13.03 -2.73 4.00
C PHE A 54 -14.15 -3.63 3.46
N GLU A 55 -14.58 -4.62 4.22
CA GLU A 55 -15.56 -5.61 3.74
C GLU A 55 -16.88 -4.98 3.32
N ASN A 56 -17.32 -3.96 4.04
CA ASN A 56 -18.59 -3.29 3.77
C ASN A 56 -18.45 -1.96 3.02
N LEU A 57 -17.26 -1.67 2.51
CA LEU A 57 -16.99 -0.45 1.77
C LEU A 57 -16.85 -0.75 0.28
N SER A 58 -17.30 0.18 -0.57
CA SER A 58 -17.06 0.09 -2.00
C SER A 58 -15.58 0.34 -2.31
N PRO A 59 -15.07 -0.16 -3.45
CA PRO A 59 -13.70 0.14 -3.86
C PRO A 59 -13.38 1.63 -3.90
N ILE A 60 -14.34 2.46 -4.32
CA ILE A 60 -14.15 3.92 -4.36
C ILE A 60 -13.99 4.51 -2.97
N GLU A 61 -14.79 4.05 -2.02
CA GLU A 61 -14.69 4.52 -0.63
C GLU A 61 -13.35 4.15 -0.01
N ILE A 62 -12.88 2.92 -0.25
CA ILE A 62 -11.57 2.46 0.21
C ILE A 62 -10.48 3.36 -0.36
N MET A 63 -10.50 3.60 -1.67
CA MET A 63 -9.49 4.40 -2.35
C MET A 63 -9.48 5.84 -1.84
N LYS A 64 -10.65 6.44 -1.62
CA LYS A 64 -10.74 7.80 -1.08
C LYS A 64 -10.03 7.93 0.26
N GLN A 65 -10.24 6.97 1.16
CA GLN A 65 -9.62 7.00 2.48
C GLN A 65 -8.10 6.86 2.39
N LEU A 66 -7.63 5.93 1.56
CA LEU A 66 -6.20 5.67 1.40
C LEU A 66 -5.48 6.84 0.72
N PHE A 67 -6.07 7.43 -0.32
CA PHE A 67 -5.48 8.58 -0.99
C PHE A 67 -5.50 9.84 -0.13
N LYS A 68 -6.49 9.99 0.74
CA LYS A 68 -6.54 11.11 1.66
C LYS A 68 -5.27 11.20 2.52
N CYS A 69 -4.80 10.07 3.00
CA CYS A 69 -3.54 10.00 3.77
C CYS A 69 -2.32 10.24 2.89
N ALA A 70 -2.38 9.86 1.62
CA ALA A 70 -1.24 9.99 0.69
C ALA A 70 -0.96 11.43 0.29
N ARG A 71 -1.94 12.31 0.36
CA ARG A 71 -1.84 13.70 -0.14
C ARG A 71 -0.75 14.51 0.53
N LYS A 72 -0.39 14.22 1.77
CA LYS A 72 0.62 14.99 2.46
C LYS A 72 2.05 14.67 2.01
N TYR A 73 2.24 13.58 1.27
CA TYR A 73 3.56 13.14 0.81
C TYR A 73 3.82 13.65 -0.61
N LYS A 74 4.03 14.96 -0.72
CA LYS A 74 4.26 15.60 -2.02
C LYS A 74 5.61 15.24 -2.58
N GLY A 75 5.68 15.07 -3.91
CA GLY A 75 6.90 14.70 -4.60
C GLY A 75 7.18 13.20 -4.61
N ILE A 76 6.35 12.40 -3.96
CA ILE A 76 6.45 10.94 -3.95
C ILE A 76 5.08 10.40 -4.33
N ASP A 77 5.03 9.58 -5.39
CA ASP A 77 3.78 9.01 -5.87
C ASP A 77 3.49 7.71 -5.12
N ILE A 78 2.50 7.77 -4.23
CA ILE A 78 2.02 6.60 -3.51
C ILE A 78 0.76 6.09 -4.21
N GLU A 79 0.79 4.81 -4.61
CA GLU A 79 -0.32 4.13 -5.25
C GLU A 79 -0.89 3.09 -4.28
N PRO A 80 -1.85 3.48 -3.43
CA PRO A 80 -2.41 2.55 -2.46
C PRO A 80 -3.53 1.72 -3.06
N ARG A 81 -3.65 0.48 -2.60
CA ARG A 81 -4.81 -0.37 -2.85
C ARG A 81 -5.27 -0.98 -1.55
N GLY A 82 -6.56 -1.23 -1.45
CA GLY A 82 -7.14 -1.83 -0.27
C GLY A 82 -8.10 -2.95 -0.63
N PHE A 83 -8.03 -4.03 0.14
CA PHE A 83 -8.90 -5.19 0.01
C PHE A 83 -9.41 -5.61 1.37
N SER A 84 -10.61 -6.21 1.41
CA SER A 84 -11.03 -6.91 2.60
C SER A 84 -10.03 -8.03 2.93
N THR A 85 -9.80 -8.26 4.21
CA THR A 85 -8.91 -9.33 4.66
C THR A 85 -9.33 -10.70 4.13
N SER A 86 -10.63 -10.90 3.87
CA SER A 86 -11.14 -12.14 3.29
C SER A 86 -10.55 -12.44 1.91
N GLU A 87 -10.09 -11.42 1.17
CA GLU A 87 -9.46 -11.61 -0.14
C GLU A 87 -8.12 -12.36 -0.07
N LEU A 88 -7.50 -12.43 1.13
CA LEU A 88 -6.29 -13.24 1.30
C LEU A 88 -6.52 -14.72 1.08
N GLU A 89 -7.76 -15.18 1.30
CA GLU A 89 -8.13 -16.59 1.17
C GLU A 89 -8.89 -16.86 -0.14
N ASN A 90 -9.23 -15.82 -0.89
CA ASN A 90 -9.94 -15.94 -2.14
C ASN A 90 -8.98 -16.13 -3.32
N ASP A 91 -9.51 -16.59 -4.43
CA ASP A 91 -8.74 -16.83 -5.64
C ASP A 91 -8.62 -15.54 -6.48
N ASN A 92 -8.04 -14.50 -5.87
CA ASN A 92 -7.84 -13.21 -6.52
C ASN A 92 -6.41 -13.17 -7.10
N PRO A 93 -6.24 -13.12 -8.43
CA PRO A 93 -4.91 -13.14 -9.04
C PRO A 93 -4.01 -12.00 -8.62
N PHE A 94 -4.58 -10.80 -8.43
CA PHE A 94 -3.81 -9.63 -7.98
C PHE A 94 -3.26 -9.85 -6.57
N VAL A 95 -4.12 -10.31 -5.66
CA VAL A 95 -3.72 -10.57 -4.28
C VAL A 95 -2.67 -11.67 -4.22
N LYS A 96 -2.83 -12.73 -5.00
CA LYS A 96 -1.83 -13.81 -5.08
C LYS A 96 -0.47 -13.29 -5.52
N GLU A 97 -0.43 -12.39 -6.51
CA GLU A 97 0.81 -11.80 -6.98
C GLU A 97 1.46 -10.94 -5.89
N VAL A 98 0.68 -10.15 -5.17
CA VAL A 98 1.18 -9.34 -4.05
C VAL A 98 1.79 -10.24 -2.96
N LEU A 99 1.11 -11.32 -2.61
CA LEU A 99 1.61 -12.26 -1.59
C LEU A 99 2.89 -12.97 -2.04
N ARG A 100 3.00 -13.27 -3.33
CA ARG A 100 4.14 -13.99 -3.89
C ARG A 100 5.37 -13.09 -4.01
N THR A 101 5.22 -11.85 -4.47
CA THR A 101 6.33 -10.97 -4.82
C THR A 101 6.50 -9.77 -3.91
N GLY A 102 5.50 -9.46 -3.10
CA GLY A 102 5.53 -8.32 -2.20
C GLY A 102 6.32 -8.57 -0.95
N ARG A 103 6.63 -7.47 -0.26
CA ARG A 103 7.29 -7.51 1.04
C ARG A 103 6.32 -7.01 2.09
N GLU A 104 6.03 -7.83 3.09
CA GLU A 104 5.13 -7.44 4.17
C GLU A 104 5.77 -6.38 5.05
N ILE A 105 4.98 -5.35 5.38
CA ILE A 105 5.40 -4.26 6.26
C ILE A 105 4.78 -4.52 7.64
N VAL A 106 5.64 -4.54 8.65
CA VAL A 106 5.19 -4.80 10.03
C VAL A 106 4.99 -3.52 10.80
#